data_312205f2e3b1d99676191027057846c8
#
_entry.id   312205f2e3b1d99676191027057846c8
#
_cell.length_a   1.000
_cell.length_b   1.000
_cell.length_c   1.000
_cell.angle_alpha   90.00
_cell.angle_beta   90.00
_cell.angle_gamma   90.00
#
_symmetry.space_group_name_H-M   'P 1'
#
loop_
_entity.id
_entity.type
_entity.pdbx_description
1 polymer ?
#
loop_
_entity_poly.entity_id
_entity_poly.type
_entity_poly.pdbx_seq_one_letter_code
_entity_poly.pdbx_strand_id
1 'polypeptide(L)'
;MHRESNSSAVLTDTASTYYRFTSTPKMPLLSVAIITHNEEANLARTLASVSWADEIIVVDSGSTDRTSEIARGFNARVIEHMWAGFAAQKNFALAQCTGDWVLSLDADEELSTELQFQMQSLLMSKPTADAFFLKRRNLFLGRWIKRGGFYPDPKLRLFRRTAANFVRTPQFEERPVHETIVFDGTAATLDYDLIHHAYPTLTNYIEHMDRYSSLGADLLVSRGRTSRSTLSFAFNVWLVPQLTFIWNYFFRLGLLDGREGLLLHLYHAIYTSWKYAKAWERARKASS
;
A
#
# COMPACT_ATOMS: atom_id res chain seq x y z
N MET A 1 9.43 -5.15 98.64
CA MET A 1 8.02 -4.88 98.18
C MET A 1 8.07 -3.74 97.23
N HIS A 2 8.17 -3.97 95.95
CA HIS A 2 7.80 -3.04 94.90
C HIS A 2 7.47 -3.82 93.62
N ARG A 3 6.27 -3.64 93.19
CA ARG A 3 5.79 -4.20 91.91
C ARG A 3 6.23 -3.35 90.76
N GLU A 4 6.86 -3.94 89.80
CA GLU A 4 7.11 -3.35 88.45
C GLU A 4 5.89 -3.57 87.61
N SER A 5 5.37 -2.51 87.03
CA SER A 5 4.29 -2.51 86.06
C SER A 5 4.89 -2.54 84.65
N ASN A 6 4.74 -3.64 83.91
CA ASN A 6 5.09 -3.76 82.54
C ASN A 6 4.06 -3.03 81.68
N SER A 7 4.51 -2.00 80.96
CA SER A 7 3.72 -1.33 79.90
C SER A 7 4.17 -1.88 78.55
N SER A 8 3.34 -2.70 77.93
CA SER A 8 3.54 -3.18 76.55
C SER A 8 3.16 -2.08 75.54
N ALA A 9 4.14 -1.52 74.86
CA ALA A 9 3.91 -0.67 73.72
C ALA A 9 3.53 -1.50 72.52
N VAL A 10 2.32 -1.30 71.99
CA VAL A 10 1.85 -1.87 70.73
C VAL A 10 2.49 -1.07 69.59
N LEU A 11 3.42 -1.71 68.85
CA LEU A 11 3.94 -1.17 67.61
C LEU A 11 2.88 -1.39 66.53
N THR A 12 2.23 -0.35 66.07
CA THR A 12 1.39 -0.34 64.90
C THR A 12 2.28 -0.50 63.63
N ASP A 13 2.11 -1.61 62.96
CA ASP A 13 2.74 -1.94 61.70
C ASP A 13 2.14 -1.02 60.61
N THR A 14 2.91 -0.03 60.17
CA THR A 14 2.56 0.80 59.00
C THR A 14 2.83 0.01 57.73
N ALA A 15 1.78 -0.60 57.20
CA ALA A 15 1.82 -1.29 55.93
C ALA A 15 2.39 -0.39 54.82
N SER A 16 3.60 -0.71 54.40
CA SER A 16 4.23 -0.14 53.26
C SER A 16 3.41 -0.47 52.01
N THR A 17 2.72 0.51 51.47
CA THR A 17 2.01 0.42 50.20
C THR A 17 3.04 0.35 49.11
N TYR A 18 3.44 -0.86 48.72
CA TYR A 18 4.26 -1.07 47.51
C TYR A 18 3.43 -0.65 46.31
N TYR A 19 3.77 0.47 45.71
CA TYR A 19 3.33 0.81 44.37
C TYR A 19 3.82 -0.29 43.45
N ARG A 20 2.91 -1.15 42.97
CA ARG A 20 3.18 -2.00 41.82
C ARG A 20 3.48 -1.08 40.68
N PHE A 21 4.75 -0.99 40.28
CA PHE A 21 5.11 -0.47 38.98
C PHE A 21 4.40 -1.33 37.95
N THR A 22 3.27 -0.85 37.44
CA THR A 22 2.67 -1.42 36.25
C THR A 22 3.72 -1.39 35.18
N SER A 23 3.99 -2.54 34.56
CA SER A 23 4.93 -2.68 33.45
C SER A 23 4.79 -1.50 32.49
N THR A 24 5.91 -0.85 32.19
CA THR A 24 5.96 0.15 31.12
C THR A 24 5.16 -0.40 29.94
N PRO A 25 4.19 0.33 29.39
CA PRO A 25 3.39 -0.18 28.28
C PRO A 25 4.37 -0.55 27.16
N LYS A 26 4.38 -1.84 26.80
CA LYS A 26 5.19 -2.34 25.71
C LYS A 26 4.76 -1.58 24.47
N MET A 27 5.71 -0.95 23.80
CA MET A 27 5.47 -0.29 22.53
C MET A 27 4.92 -1.33 21.53
N PRO A 28 3.89 -1.02 20.75
CA PRO A 28 3.41 -1.92 19.73
C PRO A 28 4.49 -2.11 18.66
N LEU A 29 4.79 -3.36 18.33
CA LEU A 29 5.80 -3.71 17.35
C LEU A 29 5.25 -3.49 15.93
N LEU A 30 6.08 -2.94 15.04
CA LEU A 30 5.76 -2.76 13.62
C LEU A 30 6.53 -3.76 12.76
N SER A 31 5.81 -4.60 12.01
CA SER A 31 6.37 -5.37 10.90
C SER A 31 6.12 -4.65 9.58
N VAL A 32 7.14 -4.55 8.75
CA VAL A 32 7.01 -4.08 7.36
C VAL A 32 7.06 -5.29 6.43
N ALA A 33 6.04 -5.46 5.60
CA ALA A 33 5.92 -6.54 4.62
C ALA A 33 6.06 -5.98 3.21
N ILE A 34 7.07 -6.42 2.47
CA ILE A 34 7.38 -5.97 1.10
C ILE A 34 7.40 -7.21 0.19
N ILE A 35 6.73 -7.13 -0.96
CA ILE A 35 6.90 -8.10 -2.04
C ILE A 35 7.79 -7.49 -3.13
N THR A 36 8.65 -8.29 -3.75
CA THR A 36 9.61 -7.77 -4.73
C THR A 36 9.93 -8.76 -5.84
N HIS A 37 10.34 -8.23 -7.01
CA HIS A 37 10.94 -8.96 -8.11
C HIS A 37 11.71 -8.00 -9.02
N ASN A 38 13.05 -8.12 -9.06
CA ASN A 38 13.95 -7.28 -9.86
C ASN A 38 13.77 -5.76 -9.60
N GLU A 39 13.91 -5.36 -8.33
CA GLU A 39 13.72 -3.99 -7.86
C GLU A 39 15.00 -3.37 -7.28
N GLU A 40 16.18 -3.74 -7.79
CA GLU A 40 17.47 -3.20 -7.32
C GLU A 40 17.55 -1.68 -7.39
N ALA A 41 16.83 -1.05 -8.34
CA ALA A 41 16.82 0.40 -8.54
C ALA A 41 16.01 1.15 -7.45
N ASN A 42 15.03 0.48 -6.81
CA ASN A 42 14.06 1.11 -5.91
C ASN A 42 14.20 0.65 -4.46
N LEU A 43 14.45 -0.65 -4.24
CA LEU A 43 14.32 -1.28 -2.94
C LEU A 43 15.16 -0.63 -1.83
N ALA A 44 16.37 -0.16 -2.13
CA ALA A 44 17.22 0.51 -1.15
C ALA A 44 16.55 1.75 -0.52
N ARG A 45 15.86 2.54 -1.33
CA ARG A 45 15.13 3.74 -0.91
C ARG A 45 13.90 3.38 -0.06
N THR A 46 13.15 2.38 -0.50
CA THR A 46 12.00 1.84 0.25
C THR A 46 12.45 1.38 1.64
N LEU A 47 13.49 0.55 1.72
CA LEU A 47 14.02 0.02 2.98
C LEU A 47 14.60 1.11 3.90
N ALA A 48 15.29 2.10 3.34
CA ALA A 48 15.79 3.23 4.10
C ALA A 48 14.66 3.99 4.81
N SER A 49 13.50 4.15 4.14
CA SER A 49 12.34 4.87 4.69
C SER A 49 11.64 4.14 5.84
N VAL A 50 11.91 2.85 6.02
CA VAL A 50 11.29 2.00 7.06
C VAL A 50 12.32 1.35 7.99
N SER A 51 13.58 1.77 7.94
CA SER A 51 14.69 1.20 8.73
C SER A 51 14.51 1.30 10.25
N TRP A 52 13.56 2.10 10.70
CA TRP A 52 13.16 2.27 12.09
C TRP A 52 12.13 1.22 12.57
N ALA A 53 11.60 0.38 11.67
CA ALA A 53 10.64 -0.68 12.02
C ALA A 53 11.32 -1.80 12.82
N ASP A 54 10.53 -2.49 13.65
CA ASP A 54 11.04 -3.59 14.48
C ASP A 54 11.36 -4.84 13.67
N GLU A 55 10.64 -5.06 12.57
CA GLU A 55 10.80 -6.20 11.69
C GLU A 55 10.57 -5.78 10.23
N ILE A 56 11.46 -6.19 9.32
CA ILE A 56 11.31 -5.98 7.88
C ILE A 56 11.37 -7.36 7.20
N ILE A 57 10.32 -7.66 6.45
CA ILE A 57 10.16 -8.90 5.69
C ILE A 57 10.10 -8.54 4.22
N VAL A 58 10.99 -9.14 3.44
CA VAL A 58 11.02 -9.01 1.98
C VAL A 58 10.76 -10.38 1.38
N VAL A 59 9.64 -10.51 0.67
CA VAL A 59 9.28 -11.73 -0.06
C VAL A 59 9.68 -11.55 -1.52
N ASP A 60 10.70 -12.27 -1.92
CA ASP A 60 11.29 -12.20 -3.25
C ASP A 60 10.75 -13.30 -4.17
N SER A 61 10.29 -12.91 -5.35
CA SER A 61 9.72 -13.80 -6.36
C SER A 61 10.75 -14.32 -7.37
N GLY A 62 12.00 -14.54 -6.93
CA GLY A 62 13.08 -15.05 -7.76
C GLY A 62 13.78 -13.94 -8.55
N SER A 63 14.19 -12.86 -7.89
CA SER A 63 14.99 -11.80 -8.50
C SER A 63 16.33 -12.33 -9.00
N THR A 64 16.76 -11.82 -10.17
CA THR A 64 18.03 -12.16 -10.83
C THR A 64 19.05 -11.03 -10.76
N ASP A 65 18.65 -9.88 -10.25
CA ASP A 65 19.47 -8.70 -10.00
C ASP A 65 19.93 -8.62 -8.52
N ARG A 66 20.40 -7.47 -8.06
CA ARG A 66 20.91 -7.29 -6.70
C ARG A 66 19.81 -7.07 -5.62
N THR A 67 18.54 -7.26 -5.97
CA THR A 67 17.40 -7.03 -5.06
C THR A 67 17.57 -7.73 -3.71
N SER A 68 17.82 -9.03 -3.71
CA SER A 68 17.99 -9.83 -2.46
C SER A 68 19.24 -9.45 -1.66
N GLU A 69 20.33 -9.07 -2.34
CA GLU A 69 21.56 -8.56 -1.70
C GLU A 69 21.28 -7.25 -0.96
N ILE A 70 20.60 -6.31 -1.63
CA ILE A 70 20.19 -5.02 -1.06
C ILE A 70 19.31 -5.24 0.18
N ALA A 71 18.30 -6.11 0.10
CA ALA A 71 17.42 -6.39 1.22
C ALA A 71 18.18 -6.90 2.45
N ARG A 72 19.11 -7.83 2.28
CA ARG A 72 19.96 -8.35 3.38
C ARG A 72 20.84 -7.26 3.98
N GLY A 73 21.32 -6.31 3.15
CA GLY A 73 22.12 -5.16 3.62
C GLY A 73 21.37 -4.23 4.59
N PHE A 74 20.04 -4.22 4.56
CA PHE A 74 19.17 -3.51 5.49
C PHE A 74 18.66 -4.38 6.67
N ASN A 75 19.28 -5.54 6.91
CA ASN A 75 18.85 -6.54 7.91
C ASN A 75 17.40 -7.03 7.71
N ALA A 76 16.87 -6.97 6.50
CA ALA A 76 15.57 -7.52 6.21
C ALA A 76 15.62 -9.05 6.16
N ARG A 77 14.59 -9.72 6.68
CA ARG A 77 14.38 -11.16 6.51
C ARG A 77 13.88 -11.43 5.10
N VAL A 78 14.78 -11.91 4.23
CA VAL A 78 14.47 -12.24 2.83
C VAL A 78 13.94 -13.66 2.76
N ILE A 79 12.78 -13.84 2.13
CA ILE A 79 12.13 -15.14 1.92
C ILE A 79 11.85 -15.29 0.44
N GLU A 80 12.43 -16.32 -0.18
CA GLU A 80 12.11 -16.67 -1.55
C GLU A 80 10.76 -17.38 -1.62
N HIS A 81 9.86 -16.90 -2.46
CA HIS A 81 8.55 -17.48 -2.67
C HIS A 81 8.12 -17.33 -4.12
N MET A 82 7.80 -18.46 -4.77
CA MET A 82 7.38 -18.47 -6.17
C MET A 82 6.16 -17.56 -6.36
N TRP A 83 6.15 -16.80 -7.46
CA TRP A 83 5.06 -15.90 -7.78
C TRP A 83 3.71 -16.64 -7.89
N ALA A 84 2.75 -16.23 -7.08
CA ALA A 84 1.41 -16.82 -6.99
C ALA A 84 0.27 -15.80 -7.26
N GLY A 85 0.61 -14.60 -7.75
CA GLY A 85 -0.31 -13.46 -7.88
C GLY A 85 -0.15 -12.45 -6.75
N PHE A 86 -0.59 -11.22 -6.98
CA PHE A 86 -0.34 -10.10 -6.04
C PHE A 86 -0.95 -10.35 -4.66
N ALA A 87 -2.22 -10.72 -4.59
CA ALA A 87 -2.89 -10.95 -3.31
C ALA A 87 -2.28 -12.16 -2.56
N ALA A 88 -2.00 -13.26 -3.24
CA ALA A 88 -1.38 -14.43 -2.65
C ALA A 88 0.02 -14.12 -2.10
N GLN A 89 0.84 -13.37 -2.87
CA GLN A 89 2.18 -12.99 -2.48
C GLN A 89 2.18 -12.06 -1.25
N LYS A 90 1.28 -11.05 -1.26
CA LYS A 90 1.10 -10.15 -0.11
C LYS A 90 0.58 -10.88 1.12
N ASN A 91 -0.39 -11.80 0.97
CA ASN A 91 -0.87 -12.61 2.08
C ASN A 91 0.21 -13.53 2.66
N PHE A 92 1.05 -14.11 1.80
CA PHE A 92 2.21 -14.86 2.27
C PHE A 92 3.15 -13.98 3.10
N ALA A 93 3.45 -12.75 2.63
CA ALA A 93 4.27 -11.80 3.38
C ALA A 93 3.63 -11.41 4.73
N LEU A 94 2.30 -11.17 4.76
CA LEU A 94 1.57 -10.89 6.01
C LEU A 94 1.67 -12.04 7.01
N ALA A 95 1.57 -13.27 6.55
CA ALA A 95 1.67 -14.47 7.41
C ALA A 95 3.05 -14.60 8.09
N GLN A 96 4.08 -13.95 7.55
CA GLN A 96 5.42 -13.94 8.12
C GLN A 96 5.62 -12.86 9.19
N CYS A 97 4.70 -11.89 9.30
CA CYS A 97 4.78 -10.78 10.23
C CYS A 97 4.49 -11.21 11.67
N THR A 98 5.27 -10.71 12.62
CA THR A 98 5.10 -10.99 14.05
C THR A 98 4.63 -9.78 14.85
N GLY A 99 4.77 -8.57 14.33
CA GLY A 99 4.41 -7.31 14.97
C GLY A 99 2.90 -7.16 15.24
N ASP A 100 2.56 -6.24 16.12
CA ASP A 100 1.16 -5.88 16.43
C ASP A 100 0.52 -5.12 15.27
N TRP A 101 1.34 -4.34 14.57
CA TRP A 101 0.98 -3.58 13.37
C TRP A 101 1.75 -4.08 12.17
N VAL A 102 1.11 -4.02 11.01
CA VAL A 102 1.74 -4.34 9.73
C VAL A 102 1.63 -3.13 8.79
N LEU A 103 2.77 -2.74 8.21
CA LEU A 103 2.86 -1.83 7.09
C LEU A 103 3.17 -2.65 5.83
N SER A 104 2.21 -2.72 4.90
CA SER A 104 2.44 -3.38 3.61
C SER A 104 2.85 -2.35 2.57
N LEU A 105 4.03 -2.51 1.97
CA LEU A 105 4.58 -1.65 0.92
C LEU A 105 4.88 -2.45 -0.34
N ASP A 106 4.82 -1.75 -1.47
CA ASP A 106 5.43 -2.21 -2.72
C ASP A 106 6.91 -1.78 -2.74
N ALA A 107 7.76 -2.50 -3.47
CA ALA A 107 9.22 -2.27 -3.44
C ALA A 107 9.67 -0.93 -4.04
N ASP A 108 8.76 -0.21 -4.70
CA ASP A 108 8.93 1.13 -5.29
C ASP A 108 8.20 2.24 -4.52
N GLU A 109 7.70 1.93 -3.31
CA GLU A 109 7.05 2.90 -2.41
C GLU A 109 8.00 3.29 -1.26
N GLU A 110 8.04 4.57 -0.89
CA GLU A 110 8.77 5.07 0.27
C GLU A 110 7.91 6.01 1.12
N LEU A 111 8.12 6.00 2.43
CA LEU A 111 7.49 6.95 3.32
C LEU A 111 8.19 8.31 3.20
N SER A 112 7.42 9.41 3.05
CA SER A 112 8.02 10.74 3.26
C SER A 112 8.51 10.87 4.71
N THR A 113 9.46 11.77 4.94
CA THR A 113 9.99 12.01 6.30
C THR A 113 8.88 12.37 7.28
N GLU A 114 7.94 13.20 6.86
CA GLU A 114 6.79 13.61 7.67
C GLU A 114 5.86 12.43 7.98
N LEU A 115 5.65 11.52 7.01
CA LEU A 115 4.85 10.33 7.23
C LEU A 115 5.52 9.36 8.22
N GLN A 116 6.85 9.20 8.14
CA GLN A 116 7.61 8.42 9.11
C GLN A 116 7.39 8.92 10.54
N PHE A 117 7.56 10.23 10.77
CA PHE A 117 7.34 10.84 12.09
C PHE A 117 5.88 10.70 12.55
N GLN A 118 4.91 10.91 11.67
CA GLN A 118 3.50 10.74 12.00
C GLN A 118 3.19 9.30 12.42
N MET A 119 3.72 8.30 11.69
CA MET A 119 3.50 6.89 12.02
C MET A 119 4.13 6.49 13.34
N GLN A 120 5.37 6.91 13.61
CA GLN A 120 6.04 6.65 14.89
C GLN A 120 5.24 7.25 16.06
N SER A 121 4.81 8.51 15.94
CA SER A 121 3.98 9.17 16.96
C SER A 121 2.62 8.48 17.14
N LEU A 122 2.00 8.06 16.03
CA LEU A 122 0.73 7.34 16.03
C LEU A 122 0.84 6.02 16.79
N LEU A 123 1.83 5.20 16.49
CA LEU A 123 2.02 3.90 17.14
C LEU A 123 2.27 4.04 18.64
N MET A 124 2.97 5.10 19.09
CA MET A 124 3.15 5.41 20.50
C MET A 124 1.85 5.83 21.20
N SER A 125 0.91 6.45 20.51
CA SER A 125 -0.32 7.04 21.07
C SER A 125 -1.47 6.06 21.30
N LYS A 126 -1.30 4.76 21.02
CA LYS A 126 -2.36 3.74 21.03
C LYS A 126 -3.58 4.15 20.19
N PRO A 127 -3.45 4.13 18.86
CA PRO A 127 -4.48 4.62 17.95
C PRO A 127 -5.81 3.87 18.14
N THR A 128 -6.91 4.59 18.00
CA THR A 128 -8.28 4.04 18.11
C THR A 128 -8.74 3.35 16.85
N ALA A 129 -8.24 3.78 15.68
CA ALA A 129 -8.51 3.10 14.41
C ALA A 129 -7.66 1.84 14.26
N ASP A 130 -8.19 0.86 13.54
CA ASP A 130 -7.55 -0.44 13.32
C ASP A 130 -6.71 -0.45 12.04
N ALA A 131 -6.95 0.49 11.13
CA ALA A 131 -6.20 0.61 9.89
C ALA A 131 -6.11 2.06 9.40
N PHE A 132 -5.13 2.34 8.54
CA PHE A 132 -4.87 3.68 8.03
C PHE A 132 -4.62 3.67 6.53
N PHE A 133 -5.33 4.55 5.84
CA PHE A 133 -5.04 4.91 4.45
C PHE A 133 -3.89 5.91 4.41
N LEU A 134 -2.94 5.66 3.50
CA LEU A 134 -1.86 6.57 3.16
C LEU A 134 -2.17 7.23 1.82
N LYS A 135 -1.99 8.54 1.72
CA LYS A 135 -2.15 9.29 0.46
C LYS A 135 -0.95 9.03 -0.44
N ARG A 136 -1.13 8.33 -1.55
CA ARG A 136 -0.05 7.97 -2.45
C ARG A 136 0.22 9.09 -3.45
N ARG A 137 1.46 9.57 -3.45
CA ARG A 137 2.02 10.55 -4.38
C ARG A 137 2.71 9.81 -5.51
N ASN A 138 2.06 9.71 -6.66
CA ASN A 138 2.60 9.01 -7.82
C ASN A 138 3.57 9.91 -8.60
N LEU A 139 4.79 9.39 -8.83
CA LEU A 139 5.80 10.04 -9.67
C LEU A 139 5.73 9.46 -11.09
N PHE A 140 5.74 10.35 -12.07
CA PHE A 140 5.84 10.02 -13.48
C PHE A 140 7.01 10.77 -14.09
N LEU A 141 8.00 10.07 -14.62
CA LEU A 141 9.27 10.62 -15.11
C LEU A 141 9.96 11.53 -14.07
N GLY A 142 9.92 11.12 -12.80
CA GLY A 142 10.49 11.87 -11.69
C GLY A 142 9.65 13.04 -11.16
N ARG A 143 8.53 13.38 -11.81
CA ARG A 143 7.65 14.48 -11.40
C ARG A 143 6.42 13.96 -10.64
N TRP A 144 6.10 14.59 -9.51
CA TRP A 144 4.84 14.36 -8.82
C TRP A 144 3.65 14.88 -9.64
N ILE A 145 2.74 13.99 -10.02
CA ILE A 145 1.48 14.33 -10.69
C ILE A 145 0.42 14.64 -9.64
N LYS A 146 0.09 15.91 -9.50
CA LYS A 146 -0.83 16.42 -8.47
C LYS A 146 -2.29 16.45 -8.91
N ARG A 147 -2.52 16.49 -10.22
CA ARG A 147 -3.81 16.81 -10.81
C ARG A 147 -4.32 15.74 -11.77
N GLY A 148 -5.36 16.04 -12.49
CA GLY A 148 -5.94 15.09 -13.44
C GLY A 148 -6.58 13.87 -12.80
N GLY A 149 -6.74 13.85 -11.45
CA GLY A 149 -7.31 12.74 -10.70
C GLY A 149 -6.31 11.67 -10.26
N PHE A 150 -5.01 11.98 -10.31
CA PHE A 150 -3.95 11.08 -9.86
C PHE A 150 -3.55 11.28 -8.40
N TYR A 151 -4.01 12.37 -7.77
CA TYR A 151 -3.80 12.63 -6.35
C TYR A 151 -5.06 13.26 -5.72
N PRO A 152 -5.38 12.94 -4.45
CA PRO A 152 -4.80 11.85 -3.67
C PRO A 152 -5.22 10.47 -4.19
N ASP A 153 -4.34 9.48 -4.06
CA ASP A 153 -4.59 8.08 -4.37
C ASP A 153 -4.47 7.26 -3.07
N PRO A 154 -5.52 7.21 -2.22
CA PRO A 154 -5.43 6.59 -0.91
C PRO A 154 -5.29 5.07 -1.04
N LYS A 155 -4.30 4.50 -0.33
CA LYS A 155 -4.06 3.07 -0.21
C LYS A 155 -4.08 2.67 1.25
N LEU A 156 -4.82 1.61 1.59
CA LEU A 156 -4.76 1.02 2.91
C LEU A 156 -3.42 0.27 3.03
N ARG A 157 -2.52 0.77 3.88
CA ARG A 157 -1.16 0.25 3.99
C ARG A 157 -0.77 -0.13 5.40
N LEU A 158 -1.24 0.60 6.42
CA LEU A 158 -0.96 0.33 7.83
C LEU A 158 -2.21 -0.23 8.50
N PHE A 159 -2.08 -1.36 9.19
CA PHE A 159 -3.21 -2.00 9.88
C PHE A 159 -2.74 -2.88 11.04
N ARG A 160 -3.62 -3.07 12.03
CA ARG A 160 -3.41 -4.06 13.09
C ARG A 160 -3.38 -5.46 12.48
N ARG A 161 -2.40 -6.26 12.87
CA ARG A 161 -2.33 -7.65 12.43
C ARG A 161 -3.48 -8.49 13.00
N THR A 162 -3.82 -8.26 14.27
CA THR A 162 -4.95 -8.90 14.95
C THR A 162 -5.58 -7.91 15.92
N ALA A 163 -6.89 -8.00 16.10
CA ALA A 163 -7.59 -7.31 17.16
C ALA A 163 -8.74 -8.18 17.68
N ALA A 164 -9.12 -7.99 18.96
CA ALA A 164 -10.14 -8.82 19.61
C ALA A 164 -11.54 -8.70 18.95
N ASN A 165 -11.81 -7.60 18.27
CA ASN A 165 -13.03 -7.34 17.52
C ASN A 165 -13.00 -7.85 16.08
N PHE A 166 -11.90 -8.40 15.60
CA PHE A 166 -11.81 -8.91 14.24
C PHE A 166 -12.47 -10.30 14.14
N VAL A 167 -13.50 -10.39 13.33
CA VAL A 167 -14.06 -11.67 12.88
C VAL A 167 -13.17 -12.26 11.78
N ARG A 168 -12.60 -11.37 10.95
CA ARG A 168 -11.67 -11.74 9.88
C ARG A 168 -10.36 -10.95 10.04
N THR A 169 -9.24 -11.64 10.10
CA THR A 169 -7.91 -11.01 10.05
C THR A 169 -7.70 -10.29 8.72
N PRO A 170 -6.95 -9.17 8.70
CA PRO A 170 -6.64 -8.47 7.45
C PRO A 170 -6.00 -9.39 6.44
N GLN A 171 -6.53 -9.41 5.22
CA GLN A 171 -6.00 -10.18 4.10
C GLN A 171 -6.22 -9.45 2.78
N PHE A 172 -5.34 -9.70 1.82
CA PHE A 172 -5.50 -9.22 0.46
C PHE A 172 -6.45 -10.14 -0.32
N GLU A 173 -7.37 -9.55 -1.05
CA GLU A 173 -8.22 -10.24 -2.02
C GLU A 173 -7.90 -9.74 -3.42
N GLU A 174 -7.84 -10.68 -4.39
CA GLU A 174 -7.68 -10.34 -5.81
C GLU A 174 -8.90 -9.56 -6.31
N ARG A 175 -8.61 -8.50 -7.05
CA ARG A 175 -9.59 -7.73 -7.81
C ARG A 175 -9.15 -7.70 -9.27
N PRO A 176 -10.05 -7.48 -10.23
CA PRO A 176 -9.71 -7.57 -11.66
C PRO A 176 -8.55 -6.69 -12.12
N VAL A 177 -8.27 -5.59 -11.41
CA VAL A 177 -7.18 -4.67 -11.78
C VAL A 177 -6.17 -4.48 -10.64
N HIS A 178 -6.61 -4.59 -9.36
CA HIS A 178 -5.77 -4.40 -8.17
C HIS A 178 -6.24 -5.33 -7.07
N GLU A 179 -5.35 -5.72 -6.19
CA GLU A 179 -5.70 -6.33 -4.90
C GLU A 179 -6.23 -5.27 -3.93
N THR A 180 -7.01 -5.69 -2.96
CA THR A 180 -7.50 -4.85 -1.87
C THR A 180 -7.39 -5.57 -0.54
N ILE A 181 -7.14 -4.82 0.54
CA ILE A 181 -7.20 -5.39 1.89
C ILE A 181 -8.66 -5.41 2.34
N VAL A 182 -9.09 -6.57 2.83
CA VAL A 182 -10.37 -6.75 3.51
C VAL A 182 -10.10 -7.02 4.98
N PHE A 183 -10.80 -6.34 5.86
CA PHE A 183 -10.70 -6.49 7.31
C PHE A 183 -11.99 -6.00 7.98
N ASP A 184 -12.21 -6.45 9.20
CA ASP A 184 -13.37 -6.05 10.03
C ASP A 184 -12.87 -5.08 11.10
N GLY A 185 -12.96 -3.78 10.83
CA GLY A 185 -12.46 -2.77 11.75
C GLY A 185 -12.68 -1.35 11.25
N THR A 186 -12.20 -0.40 12.02
CA THR A 186 -12.27 1.03 11.70
C THR A 186 -11.01 1.48 10.94
N ALA A 187 -11.21 2.37 9.96
CA ALA A 187 -10.09 2.93 9.20
C ALA A 187 -10.10 4.47 9.28
N ALA A 188 -8.89 5.04 9.32
CA ALA A 188 -8.65 6.48 9.23
C ALA A 188 -7.66 6.78 8.10
N THR A 189 -7.36 8.05 7.85
CA THR A 189 -6.38 8.47 6.85
C THR A 189 -5.27 9.26 7.55
N LEU A 190 -4.01 8.98 7.18
CA LEU A 190 -2.88 9.79 7.61
C LEU A 190 -2.72 11.02 6.70
N ASP A 191 -2.09 12.07 7.25
CA ASP A 191 -2.03 13.38 6.59
C ASP A 191 -0.94 13.48 5.53
N TYR A 192 0.17 12.76 5.74
CA TYR A 192 1.35 12.85 4.89
C TYR A 192 1.41 11.73 3.85
N ASP A 193 2.33 11.86 2.89
CA ASP A 193 2.33 11.10 1.66
C ASP A 193 3.25 9.88 1.69
N LEU A 194 2.76 8.81 1.09
CA LEU A 194 3.52 7.68 0.58
C LEU A 194 3.99 8.03 -0.84
N ILE A 195 5.29 8.07 -1.10
CA ILE A 195 5.86 8.40 -2.40
C ILE A 195 5.99 7.10 -3.21
N HIS A 196 5.46 7.09 -4.42
CA HIS A 196 5.46 5.93 -5.31
C HIS A 196 6.20 6.25 -6.60
N HIS A 197 7.32 5.58 -6.81
CA HIS A 197 8.17 5.72 -8.00
C HIS A 197 7.67 4.88 -9.18
N ALA A 198 6.38 5.00 -9.49
CA ALA A 198 5.64 4.11 -10.38
C ALA A 198 6.20 4.02 -11.79
N TYR A 199 6.63 5.14 -12.35
CA TYR A 199 6.95 5.22 -13.77
C TYR A 199 8.22 6.05 -14.00
N PRO A 200 9.42 5.48 -13.77
CA PRO A 200 10.68 6.18 -13.97
C PRO A 200 10.96 6.47 -15.45
N THR A 201 10.43 5.67 -16.36
CA THR A 201 10.58 5.84 -17.81
C THR A 201 9.24 5.76 -18.53
N LEU A 202 9.19 6.33 -19.74
CA LEU A 202 8.01 6.22 -20.59
C LEU A 202 7.77 4.77 -21.04
N THR A 203 8.83 3.99 -21.27
CA THR A 203 8.74 2.57 -21.61
C THR A 203 8.02 1.79 -20.51
N ASN A 204 8.45 1.94 -19.24
CA ASN A 204 7.78 1.29 -18.11
C ASN A 204 6.29 1.65 -18.04
N TYR A 205 5.95 2.92 -18.28
CA TYR A 205 4.55 3.35 -18.29
C TYR A 205 3.75 2.67 -19.40
N ILE A 206 4.29 2.64 -20.64
CA ILE A 206 3.58 2.04 -21.79
C ILE A 206 3.36 0.54 -21.57
N GLU A 207 4.37 -0.21 -21.14
CA GLU A 207 4.26 -1.64 -20.83
C GLU A 207 3.21 -1.92 -19.74
N HIS A 208 3.22 -1.09 -18.70
CA HIS A 208 2.24 -1.17 -17.62
C HIS A 208 0.82 -0.91 -18.13
N MET A 209 0.62 0.15 -18.92
CA MET A 209 -0.67 0.49 -19.51
C MET A 209 -1.16 -0.57 -20.52
N ASP A 210 -0.26 -1.20 -21.27
CA ASP A 210 -0.62 -2.32 -22.15
C ASP A 210 -1.19 -3.49 -21.35
N ARG A 211 -0.51 -3.90 -20.27
CA ARG A 211 -0.97 -4.95 -19.35
C ARG A 211 -2.31 -4.60 -18.72
N TYR A 212 -2.46 -3.38 -18.16
CA TYR A 212 -3.70 -2.94 -17.53
C TYR A 212 -4.86 -2.79 -18.51
N SER A 213 -4.59 -2.36 -19.76
CA SER A 213 -5.62 -2.31 -20.79
C SER A 213 -6.14 -3.71 -21.13
N SER A 214 -5.29 -4.73 -21.05
CA SER A 214 -5.66 -6.13 -21.24
C SER A 214 -6.57 -6.64 -20.12
N LEU A 215 -6.20 -6.41 -18.85
CA LEU A 215 -7.03 -6.74 -17.69
C LEU A 215 -8.38 -6.00 -17.70
N GLY A 216 -8.34 -4.70 -18.05
CA GLY A 216 -9.56 -3.90 -18.21
C GLY A 216 -10.47 -4.38 -19.35
N ALA A 217 -9.90 -4.92 -20.44
CA ALA A 217 -10.65 -5.52 -21.53
C ALA A 217 -11.35 -6.81 -21.09
N ASP A 218 -10.71 -7.68 -20.30
CA ASP A 218 -11.33 -8.88 -19.74
C ASP A 218 -12.55 -8.52 -18.89
N LEU A 219 -12.41 -7.50 -18.05
CA LEU A 219 -13.50 -6.99 -17.24
C LEU A 219 -14.67 -6.42 -18.08
N LEU A 220 -14.37 -5.74 -19.19
CA LEU A 220 -15.39 -5.23 -20.10
C LEU A 220 -16.14 -6.39 -20.80
N VAL A 221 -15.39 -7.41 -21.25
CA VAL A 221 -15.96 -8.62 -21.87
C VAL A 221 -16.86 -9.36 -20.88
N SER A 222 -16.41 -9.59 -19.66
CA SER A 222 -17.21 -10.28 -18.62
C SER A 222 -18.50 -9.53 -18.27
N ARG A 223 -18.54 -8.21 -18.47
CA ARG A 223 -19.72 -7.34 -18.28
C ARG A 223 -20.56 -7.15 -19.56
N GLY A 224 -20.25 -7.84 -20.66
CA GLY A 224 -20.93 -7.69 -21.93
C GLY A 224 -20.71 -6.35 -22.68
N ARG A 225 -19.73 -5.53 -22.23
CA ARG A 225 -19.43 -4.21 -22.79
C ARG A 225 -18.38 -4.29 -23.90
N THR A 226 -18.78 -4.83 -25.06
CA THR A 226 -17.86 -5.27 -26.11
C THR A 226 -17.88 -4.43 -27.39
N SER A 227 -18.59 -3.31 -27.41
CA SER A 227 -18.63 -2.38 -28.56
C SER A 227 -19.01 -3.06 -29.89
N ARG A 228 -20.08 -3.90 -29.91
CA ARG A 228 -20.45 -4.73 -31.05
C ARG A 228 -20.89 -3.95 -32.30
N SER A 229 -21.59 -2.83 -32.14
CA SER A 229 -21.97 -1.98 -33.28
C SER A 229 -20.87 -1.05 -33.70
N THR A 230 -20.82 -0.66 -34.99
CA THR A 230 -19.83 0.31 -35.51
C THR A 230 -19.87 1.66 -34.76
N LEU A 231 -21.08 2.14 -34.44
CA LEU A 231 -21.24 3.38 -33.69
C LEU A 231 -20.70 3.26 -32.25
N SER A 232 -21.02 2.16 -31.54
CA SER A 232 -20.49 1.97 -30.18
C SER A 232 -18.98 1.75 -30.20
N PHE A 233 -18.44 1.12 -31.25
CA PHE A 233 -16.99 0.98 -31.43
C PHE A 233 -16.33 2.34 -31.62
N ALA A 234 -16.80 3.15 -32.57
CA ALA A 234 -16.26 4.48 -32.81
C ALA A 234 -16.37 5.38 -31.56
N PHE A 235 -17.51 5.32 -30.87
CA PHE A 235 -17.70 6.07 -29.61
C PHE A 235 -16.67 5.64 -28.54
N ASN A 236 -16.56 4.35 -28.26
CA ASN A 236 -15.72 3.86 -27.15
C ASN A 236 -14.21 3.92 -27.48
N VAL A 237 -13.81 3.63 -28.73
CA VAL A 237 -12.39 3.53 -29.10
C VAL A 237 -11.81 4.91 -29.47
N TRP A 238 -12.64 5.81 -29.97
CA TRP A 238 -12.16 7.12 -30.41
C TRP A 238 -12.69 8.28 -29.53
N LEU A 239 -14.01 8.43 -29.33
CA LEU A 239 -14.56 9.59 -28.64
C LEU A 239 -14.31 9.56 -27.12
N VAL A 240 -14.53 8.43 -26.45
CA VAL A 240 -14.30 8.30 -24.98
C VAL A 240 -12.86 8.66 -24.58
N PRO A 241 -11.80 8.22 -25.28
CA PRO A 241 -10.45 8.65 -25.02
C PRO A 241 -10.25 10.17 -25.10
N GLN A 242 -10.80 10.82 -26.13
CA GLN A 242 -10.70 12.27 -26.29
C GLN A 242 -11.38 13.00 -25.12
N LEU A 243 -12.58 12.57 -24.76
CA LEU A 243 -13.30 13.14 -23.61
C LEU A 243 -12.54 12.92 -22.30
N THR A 244 -11.91 11.75 -22.13
CA THR A 244 -11.06 11.43 -20.97
C THR A 244 -9.85 12.38 -20.89
N PHE A 245 -9.18 12.59 -22.03
CA PHE A 245 -8.07 13.56 -22.10
C PHE A 245 -8.54 14.98 -21.74
N ILE A 246 -9.58 15.48 -22.41
CA ILE A 246 -10.12 16.82 -22.19
C ILE A 246 -10.51 17.01 -20.73
N TRP A 247 -11.22 16.04 -20.15
CA TRP A 247 -11.65 16.09 -18.77
C TRP A 247 -10.50 16.15 -17.80
N ASN A 248 -9.53 15.21 -17.90
CA ASN A 248 -8.42 15.11 -16.96
C ASN A 248 -7.41 16.27 -17.15
N TYR A 249 -7.09 16.61 -18.39
CA TYR A 249 -6.06 17.59 -18.68
C TYR A 249 -6.54 19.04 -18.44
N PHE A 250 -7.75 19.38 -18.91
CA PHE A 250 -8.27 20.74 -18.78
C PHE A 250 -9.13 20.92 -17.53
N PHE A 251 -10.20 20.13 -17.37
CA PHE A 251 -11.16 20.35 -16.29
C PHE A 251 -10.64 19.92 -14.91
N ARG A 252 -9.80 18.89 -14.85
CA ARG A 252 -9.11 18.49 -13.62
C ARG A 252 -7.71 19.07 -13.48
N LEU A 253 -7.39 20.09 -14.29
CA LEU A 253 -6.17 20.90 -14.24
C LEU A 253 -4.87 20.13 -14.43
N GLY A 254 -4.88 18.98 -15.12
CA GLY A 254 -3.67 18.20 -15.44
C GLY A 254 -2.62 19.00 -16.23
N LEU A 255 -3.05 20.04 -16.95
CA LEU A 255 -2.17 21.00 -17.65
C LEU A 255 -1.15 21.70 -16.73
N LEU A 256 -1.47 21.83 -15.43
CA LEU A 256 -0.58 22.46 -14.46
C LEU A 256 0.54 21.53 -13.97
N ASP A 257 0.50 20.25 -14.34
CA ASP A 257 1.57 19.28 -14.06
C ASP A 257 2.67 19.28 -15.16
N GLY A 258 2.66 20.28 -16.03
CA GLY A 258 3.73 20.53 -17.00
C GLY A 258 3.73 19.56 -18.18
N ARG A 259 4.93 19.30 -18.74
CA ARG A 259 5.11 18.37 -19.87
C ARG A 259 4.77 16.94 -19.50
N GLU A 260 5.14 16.53 -18.29
CA GLU A 260 4.86 15.21 -17.74
C GLU A 260 3.34 15.00 -17.58
N GLY A 261 2.60 16.03 -17.13
CA GLY A 261 1.13 16.01 -17.10
C GLY A 261 0.52 15.83 -18.49
N LEU A 262 1.03 16.54 -19.51
CA LEU A 262 0.58 16.37 -20.89
C LEU A 262 0.79 14.94 -21.38
N LEU A 263 2.01 14.41 -21.22
CA LEU A 263 2.34 13.03 -21.63
C LEU A 263 1.48 12.01 -20.94
N LEU A 264 1.37 12.11 -19.60
CA LEU A 264 0.56 11.18 -18.80
C LEU A 264 -0.89 11.14 -19.27
N HIS A 265 -1.54 12.29 -19.42
CA HIS A 265 -2.95 12.35 -19.82
C HIS A 265 -3.18 11.91 -21.27
N LEU A 266 -2.24 12.21 -22.17
CA LEU A 266 -2.26 11.74 -23.55
C LEU A 266 -2.20 10.20 -23.60
N TYR A 267 -1.20 9.61 -22.94
CA TYR A 267 -1.04 8.14 -22.90
C TYR A 267 -2.14 7.44 -22.12
N HIS A 268 -2.70 8.07 -21.10
CA HIS A 268 -3.88 7.54 -20.39
C HIS A 268 -5.13 7.52 -21.29
N ALA A 269 -5.30 8.49 -22.17
CA ALA A 269 -6.35 8.47 -23.19
C ALA A 269 -6.11 7.31 -24.19
N ILE A 270 -4.87 7.11 -24.64
CA ILE A 270 -4.49 5.97 -25.50
C ILE A 270 -4.76 4.64 -24.80
N TYR A 271 -4.38 4.49 -23.52
CA TYR A 271 -4.74 3.32 -22.71
C TYR A 271 -6.26 3.06 -22.70
N THR A 272 -7.06 4.11 -22.59
CA THR A 272 -8.53 4.00 -22.63
C THR A 272 -8.99 3.46 -23.96
N SER A 273 -8.43 3.91 -25.09
CA SER A 273 -8.68 3.36 -26.42
C SER A 273 -8.30 1.88 -26.52
N TRP A 274 -7.08 1.51 -26.11
CA TRP A 274 -6.61 0.12 -26.13
C TRP A 274 -7.54 -0.83 -25.37
N LYS A 275 -7.99 -0.43 -24.19
CA LYS A 275 -8.91 -1.22 -23.37
C LYS A 275 -10.19 -1.58 -24.12
N TYR A 276 -10.84 -0.64 -24.79
CA TYR A 276 -12.05 -0.89 -25.57
C TYR A 276 -11.77 -1.66 -26.87
N ALA A 277 -10.68 -1.37 -27.56
CA ALA A 277 -10.27 -2.08 -28.76
C ALA A 277 -9.98 -3.56 -28.48
N LYS A 278 -9.21 -3.85 -27.41
CA LYS A 278 -8.92 -5.22 -26.96
C LYS A 278 -10.20 -5.96 -26.52
N ALA A 279 -11.15 -5.29 -25.86
CA ALA A 279 -12.42 -5.89 -25.50
C ALA A 279 -13.26 -6.28 -26.73
N TRP A 280 -13.29 -5.42 -27.76
CA TRP A 280 -13.93 -5.72 -29.03
C TRP A 280 -13.26 -6.89 -29.77
N GLU A 281 -11.92 -6.91 -29.86
CA GLU A 281 -11.14 -7.98 -30.48
C GLU A 281 -11.46 -9.35 -29.84
N ARG A 282 -11.45 -9.43 -28.51
CA ARG A 282 -11.73 -10.67 -27.77
C ARG A 282 -13.16 -11.16 -27.97
N ALA A 283 -14.14 -10.25 -27.93
CA ALA A 283 -15.54 -10.59 -28.19
C ALA A 283 -15.79 -11.11 -29.63
N ARG A 284 -15.05 -10.59 -30.61
CA ARG A 284 -15.10 -11.06 -32.01
C ARG A 284 -14.56 -12.48 -32.14
N LYS A 285 -13.39 -12.77 -31.51
CA LYS A 285 -12.80 -14.12 -31.52
C LYS A 285 -13.67 -15.16 -30.81
N ALA A 286 -14.45 -14.79 -29.81
CA ALA A 286 -15.36 -15.69 -29.11
C ALA A 286 -16.66 -15.97 -29.91
N SER A 287 -16.95 -15.21 -30.97
CA SER A 287 -18.16 -15.32 -31.81
C SER A 287 -17.86 -15.99 -33.16
N SER A 288 -16.59 -16.19 -33.53
CA SER A 288 -16.10 -16.96 -34.66
C SER A 288 -15.76 -18.39 -34.26
#